data_1ecd945934d5970f3bae1c16176e6a40
#
_entry.id   1ecd945934d5970f3bae1c16176e6a40
#
_cell.length_a   1.000
_cell.length_b   1.000
_cell.length_c   1.000
_cell.angle_alpha   90.00
_cell.angle_beta   90.00
_cell.angle_gamma   90.00
#
_symmetry.space_group_name_H-M   'P 1'
#
loop_
_entity.id
_entity.type
_entity.pdbx_description
1 polymer ?
#
loop_
_entity_poly.entity_id
_entity_poly.type
_entity_poly.pdbx_seq_one_letter_code
_entity_poly.pdbx_strand_id
1 'polypeptide(L)'
;MKLLYKLQDDQYPFTYIDHVRNIARGFILNEQNEVLLEYIYDDDGFGHRDYYETPGGGVKDNESLQEALIREIEEECGYLVQIIDELGEVDDYYNLIHRENHNYYFIAKVIGVGNKKQEPDEIKRIKDISFHPIDEAISLYENMQNELVGKLVKQRELPLLLMVKNYLYKKDKK
;
A
#
# COMPACT_ATOMS: atom_id res chain seq x y z
N MET A 1 -9.57 -2.02 13.86
CA MET A 1 -9.90 -2.25 12.45
C MET A 1 -10.26 -3.72 12.24
N LYS A 2 -11.13 -4.07 11.28
CA LYS A 2 -11.54 -5.46 11.03
C LYS A 2 -10.48 -6.18 10.21
N LEU A 3 -10.03 -7.37 10.66
CA LEU A 3 -9.21 -8.27 9.86
C LEU A 3 -10.05 -8.83 8.69
N LEU A 4 -9.60 -8.61 7.47
CA LEU A 4 -10.25 -9.06 6.24
C LEU A 4 -9.78 -10.46 5.85
N TYR A 5 -8.47 -10.65 5.76
CA TYR A 5 -7.84 -11.94 5.44
C TYR A 5 -6.36 -11.96 5.85
N LYS A 6 -5.81 -13.18 5.82
CA LYS A 6 -4.39 -13.45 6.04
C LYS A 6 -3.81 -14.12 4.81
N LEU A 7 -2.62 -13.69 4.42
CA LEU A 7 -1.86 -14.27 3.32
C LEU A 7 -0.66 -15.02 3.85
N GLN A 8 -0.40 -16.18 3.28
CA GLN A 8 0.83 -16.93 3.52
C GLN A 8 1.66 -16.93 2.25
N ASP A 9 2.95 -16.67 2.40
CA ASP A 9 3.91 -16.85 1.32
C ASP A 9 3.99 -18.34 0.96
N ASP A 10 3.71 -18.67 -0.28
CA ASP A 10 3.79 -20.02 -0.83
C ASP A 10 5.05 -20.25 -1.69
N GLN A 11 5.95 -19.27 -1.74
CA GLN A 11 7.15 -19.30 -2.56
C GLN A 11 8.38 -19.77 -1.78
N TYR A 12 8.40 -19.54 -0.48
CA TYR A 12 9.46 -19.93 0.43
C TYR A 12 8.88 -20.71 1.61
N PRO A 13 9.61 -21.70 2.16
CA PRO A 13 9.14 -22.41 3.33
C PRO A 13 9.09 -21.47 4.55
N PHE A 14 8.03 -21.61 5.33
CA PHE A 14 7.97 -20.96 6.64
C PHE A 14 9.03 -21.60 7.57
N THR A 15 9.78 -20.78 8.28
CA THR A 15 10.76 -21.21 9.28
C THR A 15 10.47 -20.64 10.66
N TYR A 16 10.48 -19.32 10.80
CA TYR A 16 10.19 -18.59 12.03
C TYR A 16 9.83 -17.15 11.72
N ILE A 17 9.29 -16.43 12.70
CA ILE A 17 9.08 -14.98 12.62
C ILE A 17 10.23 -14.31 13.37
N ASP A 18 10.94 -13.44 12.68
CA ASP A 18 12.03 -12.65 13.24
C ASP A 18 11.51 -11.33 13.81
N HIS A 19 10.61 -10.68 13.07
CA HIS A 19 9.98 -9.44 13.50
C HIS A 19 8.55 -9.27 12.95
N VAL A 20 7.78 -8.48 13.69
CA VAL A 20 6.41 -8.10 13.33
C VAL A 20 6.39 -6.60 13.04
N ARG A 21 5.68 -6.20 12.00
CA ARG A 21 5.57 -4.79 11.61
C ARG A 21 4.13 -4.37 11.42
N ASN A 22 3.73 -3.27 12.06
CA ASN A 22 2.48 -2.58 11.78
C ASN A 22 2.71 -1.54 10.67
N ILE A 23 1.87 -1.55 9.64
CA ILE A 23 2.02 -0.72 8.45
C ILE A 23 0.67 -0.04 8.16
N ALA A 24 0.66 1.28 8.07
CA ALA A 24 -0.50 2.03 7.63
C ALA A 24 -0.38 2.33 6.13
N ARG A 25 -1.39 1.94 5.34
CA ARG A 25 -1.45 2.10 3.88
C ARG A 25 -2.73 2.78 3.44
N GLY A 26 -2.69 3.47 2.31
CA GLY A 26 -3.85 4.21 1.84
C GLY A 26 -4.11 4.11 0.35
N PHE A 27 -5.39 3.94 -0.01
CA PHE A 27 -5.89 4.27 -1.34
C PHE A 27 -6.19 5.76 -1.36
N ILE A 28 -5.23 6.54 -1.86
CA ILE A 28 -5.27 8.00 -1.87
C ILE A 28 -5.93 8.46 -3.16
N LEU A 29 -7.03 9.21 -3.05
CA LEU A 29 -7.84 9.68 -4.16
C LEU A 29 -7.59 11.17 -4.41
N ASN A 30 -7.43 11.55 -5.69
CA ASN A 30 -7.47 12.94 -6.12
C ASN A 30 -8.91 13.43 -6.34
N GLU A 31 -9.07 14.65 -6.84
CA GLU A 31 -10.40 15.25 -7.15
C GLU A 31 -11.16 14.47 -8.23
N GLN A 32 -10.47 13.81 -9.14
CA GLN A 32 -11.02 12.98 -10.22
C GLN A 32 -11.34 11.55 -9.77
N ASN A 33 -11.15 11.22 -8.47
CA ASN A 33 -11.24 9.87 -7.91
C ASN A 33 -10.24 8.87 -8.53
N GLU A 34 -9.11 9.34 -9.04
CA GLU A 34 -7.99 8.49 -9.44
C GLU A 34 -7.19 8.09 -8.21
N VAL A 35 -6.62 6.90 -8.23
CA VAL A 35 -5.85 6.29 -7.12
C VAL A 35 -4.36 6.55 -7.28
N LEU A 36 -3.71 7.02 -6.24
CA LEU A 36 -2.25 7.18 -6.18
C LEU A 36 -1.59 5.82 -6.00
N LEU A 37 -0.64 5.52 -6.88
CA LEU A 37 0.20 4.33 -6.79
C LEU A 37 1.68 4.72 -6.84
N GLU A 38 2.51 3.89 -6.23
CA GLU A 38 3.95 3.91 -6.33
C GLU A 38 4.42 2.78 -7.22
N TYR A 39 5.29 3.10 -8.19
CA TYR A 39 6.00 2.08 -8.96
C TYR A 39 7.34 1.78 -8.30
N ILE A 40 7.49 0.54 -7.87
CA ILE A 40 8.65 0.04 -7.15
C ILE A 40 9.52 -0.77 -8.10
N TYR A 41 10.80 -0.38 -8.21
CA TYR A 41 11.80 -1.13 -8.96
C TYR A 41 13.15 -1.10 -8.23
N ASP A 42 13.56 -2.25 -7.72
CA ASP A 42 14.85 -2.41 -7.01
C ASP A 42 15.25 -3.90 -6.96
N ASP A 43 16.52 -4.15 -6.65
CA ASP A 43 17.04 -5.46 -6.28
C ASP A 43 17.67 -5.35 -4.89
N ASP A 44 17.07 -6.01 -3.90
CA ASP A 44 17.51 -5.94 -2.51
C ASP A 44 17.22 -7.22 -1.72
N GLY A 45 17.19 -7.12 -0.39
CA GLY A 45 16.88 -8.25 0.51
C GLY A 45 15.50 -8.87 0.32
N PHE A 46 14.58 -8.17 -0.37
CA PHE A 46 13.26 -8.69 -0.76
C PHE A 46 13.29 -9.43 -2.10
N GLY A 47 14.44 -9.52 -2.76
CA GLY A 47 14.59 -10.02 -4.11
C GLY A 47 14.36 -8.94 -5.16
N HIS A 48 14.09 -9.36 -6.40
CA HIS A 48 13.75 -8.45 -7.50
C HIS A 48 12.36 -7.86 -7.29
N ARG A 49 12.26 -6.54 -7.40
CA ARG A 49 11.00 -5.78 -7.28
C ARG A 49 10.68 -5.11 -8.61
N ASP A 50 9.51 -5.38 -9.13
CA ASP A 50 8.97 -4.74 -10.34
C ASP A 50 7.44 -4.76 -10.24
N TYR A 51 6.88 -3.84 -9.44
CA TYR A 51 5.45 -3.85 -9.14
C TYR A 51 4.94 -2.47 -8.71
N TYR A 52 3.62 -2.35 -8.71
CA TYR A 52 2.91 -1.21 -8.11
C TYR A 52 2.44 -1.56 -6.70
N GLU A 53 2.47 -0.58 -5.81
CA GLU A 53 1.86 -0.70 -4.48
C GLU A 53 1.19 0.61 -4.04
N THR A 54 0.30 0.51 -3.05
CA THR A 54 -0.26 1.68 -2.39
C THR A 54 0.77 2.32 -1.47
N PRO A 55 0.86 3.67 -1.41
CA PRO A 55 1.77 4.36 -0.52
C PRO A 55 1.42 4.12 0.94
N GLY A 56 2.45 4.23 1.77
CA GLY A 56 2.34 4.09 3.23
C GLY A 56 3.55 3.40 3.85
N GLY A 57 3.60 3.39 5.17
CA GLY A 57 4.78 2.91 5.86
C GLY A 57 4.55 2.48 7.30
N GLY A 58 5.65 2.25 7.98
CA GLY A 58 5.66 1.74 9.35
C GLY A 58 5.08 2.71 10.37
N VAL A 59 4.27 2.18 11.27
CA VAL A 59 3.75 2.91 12.42
C VAL A 59 4.85 3.07 13.46
N LYS A 60 5.12 4.30 13.88
CA LYS A 60 6.14 4.64 14.90
C LYS A 60 5.55 4.49 16.30
N ASP A 61 6.43 4.42 17.33
CA ASP A 61 6.00 4.43 18.70
C ASP A 61 5.20 5.68 19.05
N ASN A 62 4.09 5.49 19.76
CA ASN A 62 3.16 6.55 20.18
C ASN A 62 2.42 7.26 19.05
N GLU A 63 2.36 6.67 17.85
CA GLU A 63 1.63 7.16 16.69
C GLU A 63 0.39 6.28 16.45
N SER A 64 -0.75 6.88 16.16
CA SER A 64 -1.92 6.14 15.69
C SER A 64 -1.75 5.70 14.23
N LEU A 65 -2.54 4.72 13.80
CA LEU A 65 -2.55 4.25 12.40
C LEU A 65 -2.86 5.39 11.41
N GLN A 66 -3.77 6.28 11.79
CA GLN A 66 -4.16 7.44 10.98
C GLN A 66 -3.04 8.47 10.88
N GLU A 67 -2.39 8.78 12.01
CA GLU A 67 -1.24 9.70 12.02
C GLU A 67 -0.08 9.16 11.21
N ALA A 68 0.20 7.84 11.32
CA ALA A 68 1.22 7.18 10.51
C ALA A 68 0.94 7.34 9.02
N LEU A 69 -0.30 7.04 8.57
CA LEU A 69 -0.66 7.18 7.17
C LEU A 69 -0.48 8.62 6.68
N ILE A 70 -1.02 9.60 7.41
CA ILE A 70 -0.94 11.02 7.02
C ILE A 70 0.51 11.47 6.89
N ARG A 71 1.37 11.11 7.85
CA ARG A 71 2.80 11.41 7.83
C ARG A 71 3.51 10.76 6.64
N GLU A 72 3.28 9.45 6.41
CA GLU A 72 3.93 8.71 5.32
C GLU A 72 3.54 9.28 3.95
N ILE A 73 2.25 9.60 3.74
CA ILE A 73 1.79 10.20 2.47
C ILE A 73 2.41 11.57 2.25
N GLU A 74 2.58 12.38 3.28
CA GLU A 74 3.27 13.67 3.15
C GLU A 74 4.76 13.48 2.87
N GLU A 75 5.45 12.64 3.65
CA GLU A 75 6.90 12.40 3.53
C GLU A 75 7.24 11.73 2.18
N GLU A 76 6.54 10.68 1.79
CA GLU A 76 6.85 9.85 0.64
C GLU A 76 6.31 10.43 -0.68
N CYS A 77 5.07 10.95 -0.67
CA CYS A 77 4.37 11.41 -1.87
C CYS A 77 4.26 12.93 -1.99
N GLY A 78 4.37 13.68 -0.89
CA GLY A 78 4.25 15.15 -0.89
C GLY A 78 2.80 15.66 -0.91
N TYR A 79 1.84 14.87 -0.45
CA TYR A 79 0.44 15.25 -0.39
C TYR A 79 -0.08 15.35 1.05
N LEU A 80 -0.90 16.37 1.31
CA LEU A 80 -1.74 16.41 2.51
C LEU A 80 -3.04 15.69 2.23
N VAL A 81 -3.45 14.81 3.15
CA VAL A 81 -4.62 13.96 2.95
C VAL A 81 -5.58 14.00 4.13
N GLN A 82 -6.85 13.75 3.84
CA GLN A 82 -7.89 13.51 4.82
C GLN A 82 -8.39 12.07 4.67
N ILE A 83 -8.32 11.30 5.74
CA ILE A 83 -8.90 9.95 5.79
C ILE A 83 -10.42 10.08 5.76
N ILE A 84 -11.07 9.31 4.87
CA ILE A 84 -12.52 9.35 4.67
C ILE A 84 -13.20 8.02 4.98
N ASP A 85 -12.45 6.91 5.02
CA ASP A 85 -12.98 5.60 5.41
C ASP A 85 -11.87 4.63 5.82
N GLU A 86 -12.23 3.57 6.55
CA GLU A 86 -11.38 2.45 6.92
C GLU A 86 -11.80 1.21 6.12
N LEU A 87 -10.86 0.60 5.39
CA LEU A 87 -11.15 -0.62 4.64
C LEU A 87 -11.02 -1.87 5.50
N GLY A 88 -9.95 -2.00 6.24
CA GLY A 88 -9.66 -3.16 7.08
C GLY A 88 -8.18 -3.50 7.18
N GLU A 89 -7.90 -4.61 7.81
CA GLU A 89 -6.56 -5.14 8.06
C GLU A 89 -6.31 -6.37 7.19
N VAL A 90 -5.11 -6.47 6.64
CA VAL A 90 -4.61 -7.67 5.95
C VAL A 90 -3.27 -8.04 6.54
N ASP A 91 -3.19 -9.24 7.08
CA ASP A 91 -1.92 -9.80 7.55
C ASP A 91 -1.24 -10.55 6.41
N ASP A 92 0.07 -10.39 6.29
CA ASP A 92 0.89 -11.19 5.41
C ASP A 92 2.16 -11.69 6.10
N TYR A 93 2.63 -12.85 5.63
CA TYR A 93 3.91 -13.42 6.00
C TYR A 93 4.81 -13.43 4.78
N TYR A 94 5.97 -12.79 4.88
CA TYR A 94 6.99 -12.88 3.87
C TYR A 94 8.13 -13.76 4.39
N ASN A 95 8.11 -15.03 4.00
CA ASN A 95 8.98 -16.07 4.56
C ASN A 95 10.45 -15.83 4.23
N LEU A 96 10.77 -15.26 3.08
CA LEU A 96 12.16 -14.96 2.68
C LEU A 96 12.90 -14.09 3.71
N ILE A 97 12.19 -13.16 4.33
CA ILE A 97 12.76 -12.22 5.32
C ILE A 97 12.21 -12.42 6.73
N HIS A 98 11.54 -13.56 6.98
CA HIS A 98 11.01 -13.96 8.28
C HIS A 98 10.10 -12.92 8.96
N ARG A 99 9.32 -12.17 8.15
CA ARG A 99 8.55 -11.02 8.63
C ARG A 99 7.05 -11.25 8.51
N GLU A 100 6.36 -10.96 9.63
CA GLU A 100 4.91 -10.77 9.68
C GLU A 100 4.57 -9.28 9.53
N ASN A 101 3.64 -8.95 8.66
CA ASN A 101 3.13 -7.60 8.50
C ASN A 101 1.63 -7.58 8.82
N HIS A 102 1.23 -6.61 9.65
CA HIS A 102 -0.14 -6.19 9.84
C HIS A 102 -0.36 -4.92 9.03
N ASN A 103 -1.05 -5.03 7.91
CA ASN A 103 -1.28 -3.91 6.99
C ASN A 103 -2.68 -3.35 7.21
N TYR A 104 -2.77 -2.10 7.63
CA TYR A 104 -4.01 -1.37 7.93
C TYR A 104 -4.33 -0.42 6.78
N TYR A 105 -5.45 -0.65 6.10
CA TYR A 105 -5.82 0.07 4.88
C TYR A 105 -6.93 1.08 5.10
N PHE A 106 -6.72 2.26 4.54
CA PHE A 106 -7.64 3.39 4.57
C PHE A 106 -7.96 3.87 3.16
N ILE A 107 -9.08 4.59 3.02
CA ILE A 107 -9.35 5.46 1.89
C ILE A 107 -9.14 6.90 2.37
N ALA A 108 -8.37 7.67 1.62
CA ALA A 108 -8.12 9.08 1.93
C ALA A 108 -8.23 9.94 0.66
N LYS A 109 -8.50 11.22 0.84
CA LYS A 109 -8.51 12.22 -0.25
C LYS A 109 -7.38 13.21 -0.08
N VAL A 110 -6.78 13.59 -1.21
CA VAL A 110 -5.87 14.73 -1.26
C VAL A 110 -6.64 16.01 -0.93
N ILE A 111 -6.11 16.78 0.00
CA ILE A 111 -6.65 18.10 0.43
C ILE A 111 -5.65 19.23 0.18
N GLY A 112 -4.44 18.94 -0.23
CA GLY A 112 -3.41 19.92 -0.50
C GLY A 112 -2.06 19.31 -0.83
N VAL A 113 -1.08 20.17 -1.05
CA VAL A 113 0.32 19.79 -1.26
C VAL A 113 1.07 19.97 0.04
N GLY A 114 1.80 18.95 0.45
CA GLY A 114 2.66 18.91 1.62
C GLY A 114 4.15 19.01 1.26
N ASN A 115 4.98 18.62 2.20
CA ASN A 115 6.45 18.69 2.05
C ASN A 115 7.04 17.29 1.85
N LYS A 116 7.29 16.93 0.58
CA LYS A 116 7.91 15.65 0.25
C LYS A 116 9.31 15.56 0.83
N LYS A 117 9.57 14.48 1.59
CA LYS A 117 10.82 14.25 2.29
C LYS A 117 11.15 12.75 2.35
N GLN A 118 11.43 12.19 1.19
CA GLN A 118 11.75 10.76 1.06
C GLN A 118 13.08 10.42 1.72
N GLU A 119 13.13 9.26 2.35
CA GLU A 119 14.36 8.64 2.85
C GLU A 119 15.22 8.11 1.67
N PRO A 120 16.56 7.97 1.84
CA PRO A 120 17.45 7.51 0.77
C PRO A 120 17.02 6.18 0.12
N ASP A 121 16.52 5.23 0.92
CA ASP A 121 16.05 3.92 0.43
C ASP A 121 14.75 4.05 -0.39
N GLU A 122 13.88 5.01 -0.05
CA GLU A 122 12.66 5.31 -0.80
C GLU A 122 13.00 5.91 -2.16
N ILE A 123 13.91 6.90 -2.19
CA ILE A 123 14.40 7.50 -3.44
C ILE A 123 15.02 6.43 -4.35
N LYS A 124 15.69 5.44 -3.76
CA LYS A 124 16.29 4.34 -4.52
C LYS A 124 15.24 3.41 -5.14
N ARG A 125 14.21 3.03 -4.38
CA ARG A 125 13.22 2.00 -4.78
C ARG A 125 12.00 2.54 -5.51
N ILE A 126 11.51 3.74 -5.16
CA ILE A 126 10.33 4.34 -5.77
C ILE A 126 10.74 5.08 -7.04
N LYS A 127 10.30 4.57 -8.19
CA LYS A 127 10.67 5.13 -9.50
C LYS A 127 9.61 6.09 -10.04
N ASP A 128 8.37 5.91 -9.65
CA ASP A 128 7.27 6.79 -10.03
C ASP A 128 6.21 6.84 -8.92
N ILE A 129 5.52 7.97 -8.81
CA ILE A 129 4.37 8.18 -7.94
C ILE A 129 3.33 8.93 -8.78
N SER A 130 2.28 8.25 -9.17
CA SER A 130 1.29 8.79 -10.11
C SER A 130 -0.14 8.36 -9.79
N PHE A 131 -1.09 9.22 -10.20
CA PHE A 131 -2.52 8.92 -10.11
C PHE A 131 -2.98 8.15 -11.33
N HIS A 132 -3.81 7.13 -11.11
CA HIS A 132 -4.38 6.28 -12.15
C HIS A 132 -5.90 6.17 -12.00
N PRO A 133 -6.68 6.24 -13.09
CA PRO A 133 -8.06 5.82 -13.07
C PRO A 133 -8.21 4.43 -12.46
N ILE A 134 -9.26 4.19 -11.69
CA ILE A 134 -9.42 2.95 -10.91
C ILE A 134 -9.32 1.69 -11.76
N ASP A 135 -9.83 1.70 -13.00
CA ASP A 135 -9.77 0.56 -13.91
C ASP A 135 -8.37 0.33 -14.47
N GLU A 136 -7.62 1.41 -14.70
CA GLU A 136 -6.20 1.35 -15.08
C GLU A 136 -5.37 0.80 -13.92
N ALA A 137 -5.57 1.29 -12.69
CA ALA A 137 -4.90 0.77 -11.50
C ALA A 137 -5.13 -0.74 -11.33
N ILE A 138 -6.36 -1.22 -11.50
CA ILE A 138 -6.68 -2.65 -11.48
C ILE A 138 -5.88 -3.40 -12.56
N SER A 139 -5.85 -2.89 -13.79
CA SER A 139 -5.11 -3.50 -14.90
C SER A 139 -3.60 -3.56 -14.63
N LEU A 140 -3.03 -2.52 -14.00
CA LEU A 140 -1.62 -2.52 -13.60
C LEU A 140 -1.33 -3.66 -12.60
N TYR A 141 -2.19 -3.83 -11.58
CA TYR A 141 -2.04 -4.94 -10.62
C TYR A 141 -2.25 -6.31 -11.26
N GLU A 142 -3.18 -6.46 -12.18
CA GLU A 142 -3.41 -7.74 -12.89
C GLU A 142 -2.18 -8.16 -13.72
N ASN A 143 -1.45 -7.21 -14.28
CA ASN A 143 -0.34 -7.43 -15.20
C ASN A 143 1.05 -7.28 -14.58
N MET A 144 1.17 -6.82 -13.32
CA MET A 144 2.46 -6.66 -12.67
C MET A 144 3.10 -8.02 -12.30
N GLN A 145 4.32 -7.97 -11.80
CA GLN A 145 5.09 -9.12 -11.29
C GLN A 145 4.23 -10.06 -10.44
N ASN A 146 4.23 -11.34 -10.79
CA ASN A 146 3.45 -12.39 -10.10
C ASN A 146 4.35 -13.44 -9.44
N GLU A 147 5.49 -13.01 -8.98
CA GLU A 147 6.48 -13.78 -8.21
C GLU A 147 7.14 -12.90 -7.16
N LEU A 148 7.88 -13.50 -6.25
CA LEU A 148 8.59 -12.82 -5.16
C LEU A 148 7.63 -11.91 -4.36
N VAL A 149 8.12 -10.77 -3.87
CA VAL A 149 7.31 -9.82 -3.11
C VAL A 149 6.16 -9.23 -3.92
N GLY A 150 6.33 -9.05 -5.23
CA GLY A 150 5.27 -8.56 -6.11
C GLY A 150 4.01 -9.42 -6.09
N LYS A 151 4.17 -10.75 -6.01
CA LYS A 151 3.04 -11.68 -5.86
C LYS A 151 2.26 -11.43 -4.55
N LEU A 152 2.96 -11.23 -3.43
CA LEU A 152 2.33 -10.95 -2.14
C LEU A 152 1.61 -9.60 -2.16
N VAL A 153 2.23 -8.55 -2.73
CA VAL A 153 1.62 -7.23 -2.89
C VAL A 153 0.35 -7.31 -3.74
N LYS A 154 0.40 -8.01 -4.89
CA LYS A 154 -0.75 -8.23 -5.76
C LYS A 154 -1.89 -8.94 -5.02
N GLN A 155 -1.60 -10.03 -4.33
CA GLN A 155 -2.61 -10.78 -3.57
C GLN A 155 -3.21 -9.96 -2.44
N ARG A 156 -2.43 -9.07 -1.83
CA ARG A 156 -2.85 -8.20 -0.74
C ARG A 156 -3.70 -7.03 -1.23
N GLU A 157 -3.35 -6.38 -2.32
CA GLU A 157 -3.92 -5.08 -2.68
C GLU A 157 -4.97 -5.13 -3.82
N LEU A 158 -4.88 -6.07 -4.75
CA LEU A 158 -5.87 -6.18 -5.82
C LEU A 158 -7.31 -6.41 -5.31
N PRO A 159 -7.58 -7.29 -4.32
CA PRO A 159 -8.93 -7.41 -3.76
C PRO A 159 -9.43 -6.12 -3.10
N LEU A 160 -8.54 -5.37 -2.43
CA LEU A 160 -8.88 -4.10 -1.80
C LEU A 160 -9.16 -3.00 -2.84
N LEU A 161 -8.40 -2.98 -3.93
CA LEU A 161 -8.63 -2.06 -5.04
C LEU A 161 -10.01 -2.27 -5.68
N LEU A 162 -10.47 -3.54 -5.79
CA LEU A 162 -11.83 -3.86 -6.21
C LEU A 162 -12.88 -3.38 -5.19
N MET A 163 -12.58 -3.42 -3.89
CA MET A 163 -13.46 -2.84 -2.86
C MET A 163 -13.54 -1.31 -3.01
N VAL A 164 -12.43 -0.63 -3.26
CA VAL A 164 -12.38 0.82 -3.52
C VAL A 164 -13.21 1.18 -4.76
N LYS A 165 -13.08 0.42 -5.85
CA LYS A 165 -13.92 0.58 -7.05
C LYS A 165 -15.40 0.54 -6.70
N ASN A 166 -15.83 -0.46 -5.94
CA ASN A 166 -17.23 -0.59 -5.52
C ASN A 166 -17.68 0.56 -4.60
N TYR A 167 -16.77 1.06 -3.75
CA TYR A 167 -17.03 2.22 -2.90
C TYR A 167 -17.29 3.49 -3.74
N LEU A 168 -16.47 3.74 -4.74
CA LEU A 168 -16.62 4.88 -5.65
C LEU A 168 -17.94 4.82 -6.41
N TYR A 169 -18.28 3.68 -7.02
CA TYR A 169 -19.57 3.51 -7.74
C TYR A 169 -20.82 3.70 -6.87
N LYS A 170 -20.75 3.39 -5.58
CA LYS A 170 -21.86 3.64 -4.67
C LYS A 170 -22.04 5.10 -4.33
N LYS A 171 -20.94 5.88 -4.31
CA LYS A 171 -21.02 7.34 -4.09
C LYS A 171 -21.59 8.09 -5.28
N ASP A 172 -21.27 7.69 -6.50
CA ASP A 172 -21.76 8.34 -7.71
C ASP A 172 -23.27 8.16 -7.94
N LYS A 173 -23.92 7.23 -7.21
CA LYS A 173 -25.37 6.95 -7.29
C LYS A 173 -26.19 7.64 -6.23
N LYS A 174 -25.59 8.42 -5.35
CA LYS A 174 -26.27 9.21 -4.30
C LYS A 174 -26.22 10.69 -4.62
#